data_97f728023eaacb34b0f4a8a149182c68
#
_entry.id   97f728023eaacb34b0f4a8a149182c68
#
_cell.length_a   1.000
_cell.length_b   1.000
_cell.length_c   1.000
_cell.angle_alpha   90.00
_cell.angle_beta   90.00
_cell.angle_gamma   90.00
#
_symmetry.space_group_name_H-M   'P 1'
#
loop_
_entity.id
_entity.type
_entity.pdbx_description
1 polymer ?
#
loop_
_entity_poly.entity_id
_entity_poly.type
_entity_poly.pdbx_seq_one_letter_code
_entity_poly.pdbx_strand_id
1 'polypeptide(L)'
;AIVIIGMFCSLILSYVCQIKLVQKDTDDVSKVIFWQIKETLDKNKVESEAVREQFQRMCLVRAKAAAYIMQNSDIAVNNQEEMEKIAKLLEVDELHIFNEEGTIYAGSEPKYYGYNFNSGEQMRFFLPMLEDKSLELCQDVTPNTAEGKLMQYAAVWREDGQGIIQIGMEPVRLLEAMKKNELP
;
A
#
# COMPACT_ATOMS: atom_id res chain seq x y z
N ALA A 1 -22.36 -3.45 -41.25
CA ALA A 1 -21.53 -4.23 -40.28
C ALA A 1 -20.15 -3.58 -40.02
N ILE A 2 -19.37 -3.25 -41.06
CA ILE A 2 -18.01 -2.71 -40.94
C ILE A 2 -17.96 -1.37 -40.20
N VAL A 3 -18.90 -0.45 -40.47
CA VAL A 3 -18.95 0.89 -39.80
C VAL A 3 -19.21 0.77 -38.30
N ILE A 4 -20.10 -0.17 -37.90
CA ILE A 4 -20.45 -0.41 -36.48
C ILE A 4 -19.24 -0.97 -35.73
N ILE A 5 -18.49 -1.88 -36.33
CA ILE A 5 -17.27 -2.46 -35.76
C ILE A 5 -16.21 -1.35 -35.58
N GLY A 6 -16.04 -0.47 -36.59
CA GLY A 6 -15.12 0.65 -36.50
C GLY A 6 -15.46 1.64 -35.40
N MET A 7 -16.74 1.97 -35.20
CA MET A 7 -17.22 2.81 -34.09
C MET A 7 -16.95 2.15 -32.72
N PHE A 8 -17.19 0.83 -32.60
CA PHE A 8 -16.95 0.11 -31.35
C PHE A 8 -15.44 0.05 -30.98
N CYS A 9 -14.57 -0.20 -31.97
CA CYS A 9 -13.14 -0.16 -31.79
C CYS A 9 -12.65 1.23 -31.38
N SER A 10 -13.20 2.30 -31.98
CA SER A 10 -12.85 3.69 -31.62
C SER A 10 -13.25 4.04 -30.19
N LEU A 11 -14.45 3.59 -29.75
CA LEU A 11 -14.92 3.80 -28.36
C LEU A 11 -14.05 3.05 -27.35
N ILE A 12 -13.67 1.80 -27.63
CA ILE A 12 -12.78 1.02 -26.76
C ILE A 12 -11.40 1.69 -26.67
N LEU A 13 -10.85 2.13 -27.81
CA LEU A 13 -9.55 2.81 -27.84
C LEU A 13 -9.57 4.12 -27.04
N SER A 14 -10.65 4.91 -27.20
CA SER A 14 -10.87 6.15 -26.45
C SER A 14 -10.96 5.88 -24.94
N TYR A 15 -11.69 4.84 -24.53
CA TYR A 15 -11.84 4.45 -23.14
C TYR A 15 -10.51 4.01 -22.52
N VAL A 16 -9.74 3.18 -23.22
CA VAL A 16 -8.40 2.75 -22.77
C VAL A 16 -7.43 3.94 -22.67
N CYS A 17 -7.48 4.88 -23.63
CA CYS A 17 -6.67 6.10 -23.56
C CYS A 17 -7.06 6.96 -22.35
N GLN A 18 -8.34 7.12 -22.07
CA GLN A 18 -8.81 7.90 -20.91
C GLN A 18 -8.37 7.27 -19.58
N ILE A 19 -8.48 5.94 -19.44
CA ILE A 19 -7.99 5.24 -18.23
C ILE A 19 -6.49 5.48 -18.03
N LYS A 20 -5.68 5.32 -19.09
CA LYS A 20 -4.24 5.55 -18.99
C LYS A 20 -3.89 7.00 -18.67
N LEU A 21 -4.67 7.96 -19.18
CA LEU A 21 -4.47 9.37 -18.88
C LEU A 21 -4.75 9.66 -17.40
N VAL A 22 -5.90 9.18 -16.89
CA VAL A 22 -6.27 9.33 -15.47
C VAL A 22 -5.25 8.69 -14.54
N GLN A 23 -4.77 7.49 -14.87
CA GLN A 23 -3.71 6.83 -14.09
C GLN A 23 -2.43 7.64 -14.07
N LYS A 24 -2.01 8.15 -15.23
CA LYS A 24 -0.81 8.99 -15.33
C LYS A 24 -0.95 10.29 -14.54
N ASP A 25 -2.10 10.96 -14.63
CA ASP A 25 -2.36 12.18 -13.88
C ASP A 25 -2.33 11.93 -12.37
N THR A 26 -2.87 10.79 -11.91
CA THR A 26 -2.83 10.39 -10.49
C THR A 26 -1.40 10.14 -10.01
N ASP A 27 -0.58 9.44 -10.81
CA ASP A 27 0.83 9.19 -10.51
C ASP A 27 1.65 10.50 -10.47
N ASP A 28 1.38 11.43 -11.38
CA ASP A 28 2.07 12.71 -11.43
C ASP A 28 1.66 13.60 -10.24
N VAL A 29 0.39 13.59 -9.82
CA VAL A 29 -0.07 14.27 -8.60
C VAL A 29 0.58 13.68 -7.36
N SER A 30 0.64 12.36 -7.24
CA SER A 30 1.32 11.69 -6.11
C SER A 30 2.79 12.07 -6.02
N LYS A 31 3.50 12.15 -7.15
CA LYS A 31 4.90 12.60 -7.20
C LYS A 31 5.06 14.05 -6.75
N VAL A 32 4.22 14.96 -7.25
CA VAL A 32 4.25 16.38 -6.85
C VAL A 32 4.03 16.53 -5.35
N ILE A 33 3.04 15.84 -4.80
CA ILE A 33 2.73 15.87 -3.36
C ILE A 33 3.91 15.31 -2.55
N PHE A 34 4.50 14.20 -3.00
CA PHE A 34 5.69 13.63 -2.35
C PHE A 34 6.86 14.63 -2.30
N TRP A 35 7.14 15.31 -3.42
CA TRP A 35 8.22 16.31 -3.47
C TRP A 35 7.93 17.54 -2.62
N GLN A 36 6.68 17.97 -2.53
CA GLN A 36 6.27 19.07 -1.63
C GLN A 36 6.43 18.68 -0.16
N ILE A 37 6.02 17.45 0.21
CA ILE A 37 6.24 16.92 1.57
C ILE A 37 7.73 16.89 1.85
N LYS A 38 8.52 16.30 0.96
CA LYS A 38 9.98 16.18 1.13
C LYS A 38 10.63 17.55 1.28
N GLU A 39 10.30 18.53 0.44
CA GLU A 39 10.83 19.90 0.54
C GLU A 39 10.44 20.58 1.85
N THR A 40 9.21 20.38 2.32
CA THR A 40 8.75 20.92 3.61
C THR A 40 9.47 20.25 4.77
N LEU A 41 9.71 18.95 4.68
CA LEU A 41 10.44 18.15 5.65
C LEU A 41 11.93 18.54 5.73
N ASP A 42 12.55 18.83 4.60
CA ASP A 42 13.97 19.24 4.53
C ASP A 42 14.19 20.66 5.12
N LYS A 43 13.17 21.50 5.12
CA LYS A 43 13.24 22.88 5.65
C LYS A 43 13.18 22.97 7.17
N ASN A 44 12.58 22.00 7.85
CA ASN A 44 12.44 21.98 9.31
C ASN A 44 12.69 20.59 9.90
N LYS A 45 13.94 20.27 10.16
CA LYS A 45 14.39 18.91 10.54
C LYS A 45 13.65 18.30 11.75
N VAL A 46 13.33 19.10 12.75
CA VAL A 46 12.66 18.63 13.98
C VAL A 46 11.16 18.40 13.75
N GLU A 47 10.51 19.29 13.00
CA GLU A 47 9.10 19.14 12.63
C GLU A 47 8.89 17.98 11.64
N SER A 48 9.87 17.76 10.79
CA SER A 48 10.01 16.67 9.85
C SER A 48 10.03 15.27 10.50
N GLU A 49 10.83 15.11 11.56
CA GLU A 49 10.92 13.84 12.29
C GLU A 49 9.60 13.50 13.01
N ALA A 50 8.96 14.49 13.62
CA ALA A 50 7.65 14.30 14.27
C ALA A 50 6.56 13.88 13.29
N VAL A 51 6.49 14.49 12.11
CA VAL A 51 5.55 14.12 11.03
C VAL A 51 5.85 12.73 10.51
N ARG A 52 7.12 12.39 10.28
CA ARG A 52 7.53 11.05 9.85
C ARG A 52 7.12 9.97 10.85
N GLU A 53 7.39 10.19 12.13
CA GLU A 53 6.98 9.27 13.19
C GLU A 53 5.45 9.12 13.28
N GLN A 54 4.71 10.20 13.07
CA GLN A 54 3.25 10.17 13.03
C GLN A 54 2.74 9.31 11.88
N PHE A 55 3.32 9.43 10.67
CA PHE A 55 3.00 8.58 9.53
C PHE A 55 3.33 7.12 9.81
N GLN A 56 4.51 6.85 10.35
CA GLN A 56 4.91 5.49 10.67
C GLN A 56 3.97 4.85 11.71
N ARG A 57 3.63 5.58 12.79
CA ARG A 57 2.66 5.10 13.78
C ARG A 57 1.29 4.82 13.16
N MET A 58 0.82 5.71 12.30
CA MET A 58 -0.47 5.58 11.63
C MET A 58 -0.53 4.33 10.74
N CYS A 59 0.53 4.04 9.99
CA CYS A 59 0.64 2.85 9.17
C CYS A 59 0.74 1.58 10.05
N LEU A 60 1.57 1.58 11.09
CA LEU A 60 1.71 0.44 12.00
C LEU A 60 0.41 0.10 12.73
N VAL A 61 -0.35 1.11 13.18
CA VAL A 61 -1.67 0.87 13.81
C VAL A 61 -2.62 0.17 12.84
N ARG A 62 -2.63 0.55 11.56
CA ARG A 62 -3.46 -0.10 10.54
C ARG A 62 -2.98 -1.51 10.22
N ALA A 63 -1.67 -1.74 10.15
CA ALA A 63 -1.11 -3.08 9.96
C ALA A 63 -1.49 -4.01 11.12
N LYS A 64 -1.41 -3.53 12.37
CA LYS A 64 -1.85 -4.28 13.57
C LYS A 64 -3.34 -4.56 13.54
N ALA A 65 -4.16 -3.58 13.17
CA ALA A 65 -5.60 -3.76 13.05
C ALA A 65 -5.93 -4.82 11.98
N ALA A 66 -5.26 -4.79 10.84
CA ALA A 66 -5.37 -5.81 9.80
C ALA A 66 -4.98 -7.20 10.32
N ALA A 67 -3.85 -7.30 11.03
CA ALA A 67 -3.38 -8.55 11.62
C ALA A 67 -4.40 -9.11 12.64
N TYR A 68 -4.94 -8.27 13.50
CA TYR A 68 -5.98 -8.65 14.45
C TYR A 68 -7.25 -9.15 13.76
N ILE A 69 -7.72 -8.46 12.71
CA ILE A 69 -8.89 -8.89 11.92
C ILE A 69 -8.62 -10.27 11.30
N MET A 70 -7.45 -10.45 10.66
CA MET A 70 -7.09 -11.72 10.00
C MET A 70 -6.98 -12.89 10.97
N GLN A 71 -6.57 -12.62 12.20
CA GLN A 71 -6.40 -13.65 13.24
C GLN A 71 -7.73 -14.03 13.89
N ASN A 72 -8.66 -13.09 14.08
CA ASN A 72 -9.86 -13.27 14.89
C ASN A 72 -11.16 -13.39 14.09
N SER A 73 -11.05 -13.51 12.77
CA SER A 73 -12.21 -13.64 11.87
C SER A 73 -12.10 -14.92 11.05
N ASP A 74 -13.22 -15.60 10.84
CA ASP A 74 -13.32 -16.74 9.92
C ASP A 74 -13.28 -16.29 8.43
N ILE A 75 -12.55 -15.21 8.16
CA ILE A 75 -12.43 -14.66 6.82
C ILE A 75 -11.53 -15.56 5.98
N ALA A 76 -12.07 -16.08 4.90
CA ALA A 76 -11.30 -16.84 3.94
C ALA A 76 -10.31 -15.90 3.22
N VAL A 77 -9.03 -16.03 3.52
CA VAL A 77 -7.95 -15.23 2.89
C VAL A 77 -7.95 -15.29 1.36
N ASN A 78 -8.57 -16.34 0.79
CA ASN A 78 -8.75 -16.50 -0.66
C ASN A 78 -9.95 -15.71 -1.22
N ASN A 79 -10.73 -15.02 -0.37
CA ASN A 79 -11.84 -14.20 -0.81
C ASN A 79 -11.37 -12.79 -1.11
N GLN A 80 -11.15 -12.50 -2.39
CA GLN A 80 -10.68 -11.21 -2.89
C GLN A 80 -11.58 -10.04 -2.45
N GLU A 81 -12.90 -10.22 -2.53
CA GLU A 81 -13.86 -9.18 -2.15
C GLU A 81 -13.75 -8.81 -0.66
N GLU A 82 -13.51 -9.79 0.22
CA GLU A 82 -13.30 -9.54 1.64
C GLU A 82 -11.97 -8.82 1.90
N MET A 83 -10.89 -9.16 1.18
CA MET A 83 -9.62 -8.47 1.30
C MET A 83 -9.73 -6.99 0.89
N GLU A 84 -10.44 -6.70 -0.19
CA GLU A 84 -10.72 -5.33 -0.62
C GLU A 84 -11.59 -4.56 0.37
N LYS A 85 -12.60 -5.20 0.96
CA LYS A 85 -13.44 -4.58 2.01
C LYS A 85 -12.62 -4.22 3.25
N ILE A 86 -11.69 -5.10 3.67
CA ILE A 86 -10.83 -4.85 4.81
C ILE A 86 -9.86 -3.70 4.50
N ALA A 87 -9.23 -3.70 3.35
CA ALA A 87 -8.36 -2.59 2.92
C ALA A 87 -9.12 -1.25 2.94
N LYS A 88 -10.34 -1.25 2.41
CA LYS A 88 -11.22 -0.07 2.40
C LYS A 88 -11.64 0.35 3.82
N LEU A 89 -11.97 -0.59 4.70
CA LEU A 89 -12.34 -0.34 6.10
C LEU A 89 -11.19 0.31 6.86
N LEU A 90 -9.97 -0.16 6.62
CA LEU A 90 -8.74 0.34 7.25
C LEU A 90 -8.22 1.63 6.60
N GLU A 91 -8.89 2.11 5.54
CA GLU A 91 -8.45 3.26 4.76
C GLU A 91 -7.00 3.10 4.26
N VAL A 92 -6.65 1.91 3.75
CA VAL A 92 -5.35 1.62 3.11
C VAL A 92 -5.54 1.36 1.62
N ASP A 93 -4.49 1.57 0.83
CA ASP A 93 -4.53 1.35 -0.62
C ASP A 93 -4.24 -0.10 -0.97
N GLU A 94 -3.36 -0.75 -0.20
CA GLU A 94 -2.96 -2.13 -0.41
C GLU A 94 -2.93 -2.89 0.92
N LEU A 95 -3.38 -4.15 0.88
CA LEU A 95 -3.27 -5.12 1.96
C LEU A 95 -2.64 -6.39 1.39
N HIS A 96 -1.50 -6.80 1.96
CA HIS A 96 -0.79 -8.01 1.58
C HIS A 96 -0.65 -8.96 2.76
N ILE A 97 -0.82 -10.24 2.47
CA ILE A 97 -0.64 -11.32 3.44
C ILE A 97 0.51 -12.19 2.94
N PHE A 98 1.57 -12.23 3.73
CA PHE A 98 2.74 -13.05 3.46
C PHE A 98 2.68 -14.34 4.30
N ASN A 99 3.15 -15.42 3.72
CA ASN A 99 3.43 -16.65 4.47
C ASN A 99 4.68 -16.48 5.35
N GLU A 100 5.03 -17.52 6.09
CA GLU A 100 6.19 -17.51 6.99
C GLU A 100 7.54 -17.37 6.26
N GLU A 101 7.59 -17.70 4.98
CA GLU A 101 8.77 -17.53 4.12
C GLU A 101 8.85 -16.14 3.48
N GLY A 102 7.91 -15.25 3.77
CA GLY A 102 7.89 -13.89 3.25
C GLY A 102 7.43 -13.78 1.80
N THR A 103 6.53 -14.67 1.35
CA THR A 103 5.92 -14.63 0.01
C THR A 103 4.46 -14.21 0.11
N ILE A 104 4.03 -13.24 -0.70
CA ILE A 104 2.64 -12.78 -0.79
C ILE A 104 1.78 -13.91 -1.40
N TYR A 105 0.77 -14.37 -0.66
CA TYR A 105 -0.14 -15.40 -1.14
C TYR A 105 -1.61 -14.95 -1.16
N ALA A 106 -1.93 -13.84 -0.47
CA ALA A 106 -3.27 -13.27 -0.44
C ALA A 106 -3.19 -11.75 -0.20
N GLY A 107 -4.30 -11.04 -0.39
CA GLY A 107 -4.37 -9.60 -0.18
C GLY A 107 -5.38 -8.91 -1.09
N SER A 108 -5.42 -7.58 -1.07
CA SER A 108 -6.33 -6.77 -1.90
C SER A 108 -5.88 -6.69 -3.37
N GLU A 109 -4.61 -7.00 -3.67
CA GLU A 109 -4.03 -6.83 -5.00
C GLU A 109 -3.44 -8.15 -5.53
N PRO A 110 -4.23 -8.97 -6.26
CA PRO A 110 -3.78 -10.28 -6.76
C PRO A 110 -2.57 -10.23 -7.70
N LYS A 111 -2.33 -9.08 -8.35
CA LYS A 111 -1.18 -8.88 -9.25
C LYS A 111 0.17 -9.03 -8.54
N TYR A 112 0.21 -8.95 -7.21
CA TYR A 112 1.45 -9.08 -6.43
C TYR A 112 1.65 -10.47 -5.83
N TYR A 113 0.71 -11.42 -6.03
CA TYR A 113 0.89 -12.78 -5.51
C TYR A 113 2.14 -13.43 -6.11
N GLY A 114 2.92 -14.10 -5.25
CA GLY A 114 4.21 -14.68 -5.59
C GLY A 114 5.42 -13.76 -5.41
N TYR A 115 5.21 -12.44 -5.25
CA TYR A 115 6.31 -11.58 -4.83
C TYR A 115 6.73 -11.92 -3.40
N ASN A 116 8.04 -11.81 -3.12
CA ASN A 116 8.59 -12.10 -1.79
C ASN A 116 9.62 -11.04 -1.41
N PHE A 117 10.11 -11.10 -0.18
CA PHE A 117 11.05 -10.10 0.33
C PHE A 117 12.38 -10.01 -0.44
N ASN A 118 12.70 -10.95 -1.33
CA ASN A 118 13.85 -10.88 -2.23
C ASN A 118 13.51 -10.36 -3.64
N SER A 119 12.23 -10.07 -3.93
CA SER A 119 11.79 -9.67 -5.28
C SER A 119 12.27 -8.28 -5.71
N GLY A 120 12.78 -7.45 -4.79
CA GLY A 120 13.34 -6.15 -5.10
C GLY A 120 13.88 -5.42 -3.87
N GLU A 121 14.58 -4.31 -4.10
CA GLU A 121 15.25 -3.57 -3.04
C GLU A 121 14.25 -3.05 -1.98
N GLN A 122 13.12 -2.53 -2.44
CA GLN A 122 12.07 -2.05 -1.53
C GLN A 122 11.57 -3.17 -0.61
N MET A 123 11.35 -4.38 -1.15
CA MET A 123 10.84 -5.51 -0.36
C MET A 123 11.88 -6.07 0.61
N ARG A 124 13.17 -5.98 0.28
CA ARG A 124 14.26 -6.43 1.16
C ARG A 124 14.31 -5.71 2.50
N PHE A 125 13.72 -4.52 2.59
CA PHE A 125 13.57 -3.80 3.86
C PHE A 125 12.90 -4.66 4.95
N PHE A 126 12.03 -5.58 4.57
CA PHE A 126 11.27 -6.42 5.49
C PHE A 126 11.92 -7.78 5.77
N LEU A 127 13.07 -8.13 5.15
CA LEU A 127 13.78 -9.39 5.38
C LEU A 127 14.08 -9.68 6.86
N PRO A 128 14.47 -8.70 7.71
CA PRO A 128 14.74 -8.96 9.12
C PRO A 128 13.56 -9.57 9.88
N MET A 129 12.33 -9.35 9.40
CA MET A 129 11.13 -9.92 10.03
C MET A 129 11.08 -11.45 9.97
N LEU A 130 11.77 -12.07 9.01
CA LEU A 130 11.84 -13.54 8.91
C LEU A 130 12.70 -14.15 10.03
N GLU A 131 13.63 -13.38 10.58
CA GLU A 131 14.52 -13.80 11.66
C GLU A 131 13.96 -13.41 13.04
N ASP A 132 13.25 -12.29 13.11
CA ASP A 132 12.68 -11.77 14.36
C ASP A 132 11.19 -11.43 14.18
N LYS A 133 10.34 -12.33 14.72
CA LYS A 133 8.88 -12.18 14.66
C LYS A 133 8.32 -11.03 15.53
N SER A 134 9.14 -10.43 16.40
CA SER A 134 8.73 -9.29 17.23
C SER A 134 8.85 -7.94 16.50
N LEU A 135 9.49 -7.91 15.35
CA LEU A 135 9.69 -6.68 14.59
C LEU A 135 8.39 -6.14 14.01
N GLU A 136 8.22 -4.85 14.18
CA GLU A 136 7.19 -4.03 13.54
C GLU A 136 7.91 -3.02 12.65
N LEU A 137 7.83 -3.17 11.36
CA LEU A 137 8.59 -2.34 10.43
C LEU A 137 7.68 -1.43 9.61
N CYS A 138 8.07 -0.17 9.50
CA CYS A 138 7.47 0.78 8.57
C CYS A 138 8.60 1.49 7.81
N GLN A 139 8.60 1.37 6.50
CA GLN A 139 9.56 2.07 5.65
C GLN A 139 9.08 3.48 5.35
N ASP A 140 10.00 4.32 4.91
CA ASP A 140 9.65 5.62 4.33
C ASP A 140 8.97 5.45 2.98
N VAL A 141 8.32 6.53 2.49
CA VAL A 141 7.75 6.54 1.15
C VAL A 141 8.83 6.23 0.12
N THR A 142 8.63 5.15 -0.63
CA THR A 142 9.58 4.68 -1.63
C THR A 142 8.84 4.07 -2.84
N PRO A 143 9.45 4.01 -4.02
CA PRO A 143 8.87 3.29 -5.15
C PRO A 143 8.70 1.80 -4.82
N ASN A 144 7.51 1.25 -5.07
CA ASN A 144 7.28 -0.18 -4.90
C ASN A 144 8.04 -1.00 -5.96
N THR A 145 8.33 -2.25 -5.63
CA THR A 145 9.14 -3.14 -6.47
C THR A 145 8.47 -3.44 -7.83
N ALA A 146 7.14 -3.52 -7.88
CA ALA A 146 6.43 -4.02 -9.06
C ALA A 146 6.19 -2.94 -10.12
N GLU A 147 5.82 -1.73 -9.72
CA GLU A 147 5.32 -0.69 -10.63
C GLU A 147 6.09 0.63 -10.50
N GLY A 148 6.99 0.75 -9.51
CA GLY A 148 7.67 2.00 -9.21
C GLY A 148 6.74 3.08 -8.63
N LYS A 149 5.53 2.70 -8.18
CA LYS A 149 4.57 3.58 -7.55
C LYS A 149 5.06 3.98 -6.16
N LEU A 150 4.94 5.27 -5.81
CA LEU A 150 5.32 5.75 -4.49
C LEU A 150 4.33 5.25 -3.43
N MET A 151 4.85 4.50 -2.47
CA MET A 151 4.07 3.88 -1.40
C MET A 151 4.82 3.95 -0.08
N GLN A 152 4.10 4.00 1.03
CA GLN A 152 4.64 3.72 2.35
C GLN A 152 4.07 2.39 2.83
N TYR A 153 4.95 1.43 3.14
CA TYR A 153 4.55 0.12 3.62
C TYR A 153 4.89 -0.05 5.11
N ALA A 154 3.95 -0.66 5.84
CA ALA A 154 4.17 -1.10 7.21
C ALA A 154 3.79 -2.56 7.34
N ALA A 155 4.58 -3.33 8.07
CA ALA A 155 4.37 -4.75 8.24
C ALA A 155 4.53 -5.17 9.71
N VAL A 156 3.71 -6.14 10.11
CA VAL A 156 3.75 -6.77 11.43
C VAL A 156 3.48 -8.26 11.29
N TRP A 157 4.04 -9.07 12.20
CA TRP A 157 3.63 -10.46 12.35
C TRP A 157 2.23 -10.55 12.97
N ARG A 158 1.48 -11.56 12.57
CA ARG A 158 0.31 -12.00 13.31
C ARG A 158 0.76 -12.59 14.65
N GLU A 159 0.01 -12.37 15.71
CA GLU A 159 0.34 -12.90 17.05
C GLU A 159 0.32 -14.43 17.10
N ASP A 160 -0.48 -15.09 16.23
CA ASP A 160 -0.50 -16.54 16.08
C ASP A 160 0.72 -17.09 15.29
N GLY A 161 1.57 -16.22 14.78
CA GLY A 161 2.77 -16.55 14.05
C GLY A 161 2.54 -17.11 12.63
N GLN A 162 1.30 -17.09 12.12
CA GLN A 162 0.91 -17.65 10.83
C GLN A 162 1.07 -16.67 9.66
N GLY A 163 2.15 -15.91 9.66
CA GLY A 163 2.48 -15.00 8.57
C GLY A 163 2.54 -13.54 8.95
N ILE A 164 2.85 -12.72 7.96
CA ILE A 164 3.07 -11.27 8.09
C ILE A 164 1.96 -10.54 7.37
N ILE A 165 1.43 -9.52 8.00
CA ILE A 165 0.47 -8.59 7.40
C ILE A 165 1.20 -7.31 7.05
N GLN A 166 1.08 -6.88 5.81
CA GLN A 166 1.62 -5.61 5.33
C GLN A 166 0.49 -4.77 4.74
N ILE A 167 0.48 -3.50 5.09
CA ILE A 167 -0.38 -2.50 4.44
C ILE A 167 0.47 -1.53 3.64
N GLY A 168 -0.09 -1.02 2.55
CA GLY A 168 0.49 0.03 1.74
C GLY A 168 -0.41 1.25 1.67
N MET A 169 0.18 2.44 1.79
CA MET A 169 -0.53 3.72 1.66
C MET A 169 0.18 4.65 0.68
N GLU A 170 -0.58 5.26 -0.21
CA GLU A 170 -0.09 6.31 -1.09
C GLU A 170 0.15 7.62 -0.33
N PRO A 171 1.08 8.49 -0.79
CA PRO A 171 1.33 9.79 -0.16
C PRO A 171 0.09 10.68 -0.03
N VAL A 172 -0.82 10.63 -1.01
CA VAL A 172 -2.08 11.39 -0.98
C VAL A 172 -2.96 10.97 0.20
N ARG A 173 -3.10 9.66 0.41
CA ARG A 173 -3.91 9.11 1.51
C ARG A 173 -3.31 9.44 2.88
N LEU A 174 -1.98 9.44 2.97
CA LEU A 174 -1.29 9.86 4.20
C LEU A 174 -1.63 11.30 4.58
N LEU A 175 -1.63 12.21 3.60
CA LEU A 175 -2.01 13.61 3.83
C LEU A 175 -3.49 13.78 4.20
N GLU A 176 -4.39 13.05 3.56
CA GLU A 176 -5.83 13.09 3.90
C GLU A 176 -6.08 12.61 5.33
N ALA A 177 -5.38 11.55 5.74
CA ALA A 177 -5.48 11.02 7.10
C ALA A 177 -4.95 12.01 8.15
N MET A 178 -3.88 12.76 7.84
CA MET A 178 -3.39 13.84 8.72
C MET A 178 -4.43 14.95 8.89
N LYS A 179 -4.99 15.44 7.79
CA LYS A 179 -6.00 16.51 7.83
C LYS A 179 -7.23 16.14 8.65
N LYS A 180 -7.63 14.86 8.61
CA LYS A 180 -8.73 14.35 9.44
C LYS A 180 -8.40 14.39 10.95
N ASN A 181 -7.12 14.20 11.31
CA ASN A 181 -6.67 14.18 12.70
C ASN A 181 -6.38 15.57 13.28
N GLU A 182 -6.25 16.60 12.43
CA GLU A 182 -6.02 17.99 12.85
C GLU A 182 -7.31 18.78 13.08
N LEU A 183 -8.49 18.21 12.76
CA LEU A 183 -9.78 18.84 13.04
C LEU A 183 -10.17 18.61 14.51
N PRO A 184 -10.47 19.69 15.26
CA PRO A 184 -10.85 19.61 16.68
C PRO A 184 -12.19 18.94 16.89
#